data_442320930466898606409534d76d8966
#
_entry.id   442320930466898606409534d76d8966
#
_cell.length_a   1.000
_cell.length_b   1.000
_cell.length_c   1.000
_cell.angle_alpha   90.00
_cell.angle_beta   90.00
_cell.angle_gamma   90.00
#
_symmetry.space_group_name_H-M   'P 1'
#
loop_
_entity.id
_entity.type
_entity.pdbx_description
1 polymer ?
#
loop_
_entity_poly.entity_id
_entity_poly.type
_entity_poly.pdbx_seq_one_letter_code
_entity_poly.pdbx_strand_id
1 'polypeptide(L)'
;MRRMFCLAALAAALLGQSFSAQAAGVEFSVGQTGDSTQTYRLGMQFDWDKSWLQSDVGRLTGYWSGAYTFWNGDEKSSNHSLSFSPVLVYEFAGQNIKPYIEAGIGVAVFANTEVEDNKLGSAFQFEDRFGFGLRFNGGHEVGLRATHYSNAGIATPNDGVESYSLHYTMPL
;
A
#
# COMPACT_ATOMS: atom_id res chain seq x y z
N MET A 1 -2.09 14.22 21.98
CA MET A 1 -1.67 15.35 21.11
C MET A 1 -0.21 15.25 20.64
N ARG A 2 0.82 15.01 21.47
CA ARG A 2 2.22 14.91 21.00
C ARG A 2 2.50 13.80 19.96
N ARG A 3 1.80 12.66 20.01
CA ARG A 3 2.02 11.52 19.08
C ARG A 3 1.45 11.76 17.69
N MET A 4 0.39 12.56 17.56
CA MET A 4 -0.19 12.93 16.25
C MET A 4 0.72 13.90 15.46
N PHE A 5 1.47 14.79 16.16
CA PHE A 5 2.40 15.71 15.50
C PHE A 5 3.60 15.01 14.85
N CYS A 6 4.06 13.88 15.40
CA CYS A 6 5.19 13.13 14.83
C CYS A 6 4.80 12.43 13.52
N LEU A 7 3.58 11.88 13.42
CA LEU A 7 3.08 11.23 12.20
C LEU A 7 2.79 12.25 11.08
N ALA A 8 2.23 13.40 11.43
CA ALA A 8 2.00 14.50 10.49
C ALA A 8 3.33 15.10 9.96
N ALA A 9 4.35 15.19 10.80
CA ALA A 9 5.67 15.69 10.38
C ALA A 9 6.38 14.69 9.44
N LEU A 10 6.23 13.38 9.65
CA LEU A 10 6.78 12.36 8.76
C LEU A 10 6.09 12.38 7.39
N ALA A 11 4.77 12.50 7.36
CA ALA A 11 4.00 12.64 6.12
C ALA A 11 4.36 13.93 5.35
N ALA A 12 4.54 15.07 6.04
CA ALA A 12 4.91 16.33 5.42
C ALA A 12 6.35 16.32 4.86
N ALA A 13 7.28 15.61 5.49
CA ALA A 13 8.65 15.47 4.99
C ALA A 13 8.74 14.65 3.69
N LEU A 14 7.80 13.73 3.46
CA LEU A 14 7.72 12.92 2.26
C LEU A 14 7.07 13.65 1.08
N LEU A 15 6.21 14.65 1.32
CA LEU A 15 5.54 15.45 0.28
C LEU A 15 6.45 16.45 -0.43
N GLY A 16 7.65 16.74 0.11
CA GLY A 16 8.63 17.67 -0.46
C GLY A 16 9.51 17.08 -1.58
N GLN A 17 9.25 15.87 -2.05
CA GLN A 17 10.01 15.22 -3.11
C GLN A 17 9.54 15.68 -4.49
N SER A 18 10.48 16.07 -5.35
CA SER A 18 10.19 16.36 -6.76
C SER A 18 9.69 15.11 -7.45
N PHE A 19 8.49 15.13 -8.00
CA PHE A 19 7.98 14.05 -8.82
C PHE A 19 8.68 14.07 -10.19
N SER A 20 9.67 13.22 -10.42
CA SER A 20 9.94 12.76 -11.77
C SER A 20 8.98 11.60 -12.04
N ALA A 21 7.91 11.90 -12.77
CA ALA A 21 6.75 11.00 -12.92
C ALA A 21 6.98 9.94 -14.00
N GLN A 22 8.01 9.11 -13.83
CA GLN A 22 8.14 7.89 -14.62
C GLN A 22 7.69 6.71 -13.73
N ALA A 23 6.61 6.02 -14.13
CA ALA A 23 6.20 4.83 -13.42
C ALA A 23 7.30 3.78 -13.54
N ALA A 24 7.77 3.26 -12.40
CA ALA A 24 8.79 2.21 -12.37
C ALA A 24 8.17 0.82 -12.53
N GLY A 25 6.87 0.66 -12.26
CA GLY A 25 6.18 -0.61 -12.42
C GLY A 25 4.66 -0.53 -12.36
N VAL A 26 4.04 -1.58 -12.91
CA VAL A 26 2.62 -1.86 -12.80
C VAL A 26 2.42 -3.02 -11.85
N GLU A 27 1.59 -2.83 -10.82
CA GLU A 27 1.27 -3.83 -9.80
C GLU A 27 -0.08 -4.48 -10.09
N PHE A 28 -0.13 -5.79 -10.02
CA PHE A 28 -1.34 -6.60 -9.96
C PHE A 28 -1.37 -7.35 -8.64
N SER A 29 -2.55 -7.35 -7.99
CA SER A 29 -2.68 -8.02 -6.71
C SER A 29 -4.03 -8.71 -6.60
N VAL A 30 -4.02 -9.91 -6.02
CA VAL A 30 -5.21 -10.65 -5.65
C VAL A 30 -5.15 -10.95 -4.16
N GLY A 31 -6.26 -10.80 -3.47
CA GLY A 31 -6.30 -10.99 -2.03
C GLY A 31 -7.70 -11.27 -1.52
N GLN A 32 -7.80 -11.29 -0.21
CA GLN A 32 -9.08 -11.42 0.48
C GLN A 32 -9.06 -10.63 1.79
N THR A 33 -10.22 -10.23 2.25
CA THR A 33 -10.42 -9.64 3.59
C THR A 33 -10.43 -10.72 4.67
N GLY A 34 -10.43 -10.30 5.92
CA GLY A 34 -10.68 -11.21 7.06
C GLY A 34 -12.01 -11.95 6.97
N ASP A 35 -13.01 -11.36 6.33
CA ASP A 35 -14.35 -11.92 6.10
C ASP A 35 -14.49 -12.61 4.73
N SER A 36 -13.35 -12.98 4.12
CA SER A 36 -13.29 -13.72 2.85
C SER A 36 -13.73 -12.97 1.60
N THR A 37 -14.00 -11.66 1.66
CA THR A 37 -14.27 -10.84 0.47
C THR A 37 -13.04 -10.79 -0.42
N GLN A 38 -13.19 -11.22 -1.67
CA GLN A 38 -12.08 -11.21 -2.63
C GLN A 38 -11.73 -9.79 -3.06
N THR A 39 -10.45 -9.50 -3.19
CA THR A 39 -9.95 -8.20 -3.64
C THR A 39 -9.05 -8.35 -4.85
N TYR A 40 -9.21 -7.42 -5.81
CA TYR A 40 -8.38 -7.33 -7.01
C TYR A 40 -7.86 -5.90 -7.10
N ARG A 41 -6.53 -5.73 -7.14
CA ARG A 41 -5.88 -4.42 -7.14
C ARG A 41 -5.03 -4.26 -8.39
N LEU A 42 -5.17 -3.11 -9.02
CA LEU A 42 -4.29 -2.63 -10.10
C LEU A 42 -3.63 -1.35 -9.62
N GLY A 43 -2.30 -1.32 -9.64
CA GLY A 43 -1.52 -0.19 -9.15
C GLY A 43 -0.41 0.23 -10.09
N MET A 44 0.10 1.42 -9.84
CA MET A 44 1.32 1.94 -10.43
C MET A 44 2.29 2.32 -9.32
N GLN A 45 3.55 2.01 -9.52
CA GLN A 45 4.64 2.37 -8.62
C GLN A 45 5.52 3.42 -9.30
N PHE A 46 5.96 4.40 -8.52
CA PHE A 46 6.86 5.46 -8.93
C PHE A 46 8.03 5.48 -7.95
N ASP A 47 9.14 4.87 -8.32
CA ASP A 47 10.29 4.70 -7.44
C ASP A 47 10.88 6.06 -7.04
N TRP A 48 11.39 6.12 -5.82
CA TRP A 48 12.17 7.26 -5.38
C TRP A 48 13.61 7.13 -5.90
N ASP A 49 14.14 8.19 -6.49
CA ASP A 49 15.53 8.27 -6.97
C ASP A 49 16.55 8.33 -5.82
N LYS A 50 16.10 8.02 -4.59
CA LYS A 50 16.94 8.12 -3.39
C LYS A 50 16.97 6.82 -2.63
N SER A 51 18.11 6.54 -2.04
CA SER A 51 18.29 5.47 -1.07
C SER A 51 19.11 5.95 0.12
N TRP A 52 18.81 5.38 1.28
CA TRP A 52 19.46 5.70 2.55
C TRP A 52 19.94 4.41 3.21
N LEU A 53 20.74 4.53 4.28
CA LEU A 53 21.22 3.40 5.09
C LEU A 53 21.88 2.30 4.23
N GLN A 54 22.64 2.70 3.21
CA GLN A 54 23.34 1.76 2.34
C GLN A 54 24.45 1.04 3.09
N SER A 55 24.44 -0.28 3.01
CA SER A 55 25.44 -1.16 3.62
C SER A 55 25.56 -2.46 2.82
N ASP A 56 26.47 -3.34 3.25
CA ASP A 56 26.62 -4.68 2.67
C ASP A 56 25.40 -5.59 2.93
N VAL A 57 24.53 -5.20 3.88
CA VAL A 57 23.30 -5.93 4.23
C VAL A 57 22.12 -5.52 3.37
N GLY A 58 22.06 -4.23 2.97
CA GLY A 58 20.94 -3.70 2.19
C GLY A 58 20.88 -2.18 2.19
N ARG A 59 19.73 -1.67 1.74
CA ARG A 59 19.45 -0.23 1.65
C ARG A 59 17.98 0.07 1.94
N LEU A 60 17.72 1.26 2.47
CA LEU A 60 16.37 1.81 2.57
C LEU A 60 16.08 2.64 1.32
N THR A 61 14.95 2.42 0.69
CA THR A 61 14.43 3.16 -0.46
C THR A 61 12.91 3.26 -0.34
N GLY A 62 12.20 3.55 -1.42
CA GLY A 62 10.75 3.55 -1.43
C GLY A 62 10.17 3.96 -2.78
N TYR A 63 8.85 4.02 -2.81
CA TYR A 63 8.08 4.41 -3.98
C TYR A 63 6.77 5.09 -3.60
N TRP A 64 6.19 5.83 -4.52
CA TRP A 64 4.80 6.27 -4.46
C TRP A 64 3.93 5.20 -5.11
N SER A 65 2.86 4.80 -4.46
CA SER A 65 1.87 3.86 -4.97
C SER A 65 0.56 4.57 -5.23
N GLY A 66 0.07 4.51 -6.46
CA GLY A 66 -1.31 4.87 -6.80
C GLY A 66 -2.06 3.63 -7.25
N ALA A 67 -3.24 3.32 -6.71
CA ALA A 67 -3.91 2.09 -7.07
C ALA A 67 -5.44 2.18 -7.01
N TYR A 68 -6.07 1.36 -7.82
CA TYR A 68 -7.49 1.04 -7.79
C TYR A 68 -7.67 -0.36 -7.22
N THR A 69 -8.65 -0.53 -6.32
CA THR A 69 -9.03 -1.84 -5.78
C THR A 69 -10.52 -2.09 -6.01
N PHE A 70 -10.83 -3.26 -6.55
CA PHE A 70 -12.17 -3.83 -6.63
C PHE A 70 -12.35 -4.81 -5.47
N TRP A 71 -13.43 -4.62 -4.72
CA TRP A 71 -13.86 -5.45 -3.60
C TRP A 71 -15.07 -6.24 -4.05
N ASN A 72 -14.92 -7.53 -4.25
CA ASN A 72 -15.95 -8.39 -4.80
C ASN A 72 -16.93 -8.81 -3.69
N GLY A 73 -18.04 -8.09 -3.59
CA GLY A 73 -19.09 -8.42 -2.63
C GLY A 73 -19.71 -9.79 -2.88
N ASP A 74 -19.98 -10.52 -1.82
CA ASP A 74 -20.65 -11.82 -1.83
C ASP A 74 -22.10 -11.68 -1.39
N GLU A 75 -22.32 -11.14 -0.18
CA GLU A 75 -23.66 -10.91 0.36
C GLU A 75 -24.20 -9.51 0.06
N LYS A 76 -23.29 -8.52 -0.07
CA LYS A 76 -23.60 -7.13 -0.41
C LYS A 76 -23.03 -6.73 -1.76
N SER A 77 -23.37 -5.51 -2.17
CA SER A 77 -22.85 -4.94 -3.41
C SER A 77 -21.34 -4.77 -3.36
N SER A 78 -20.68 -5.12 -4.46
CA SER A 78 -19.25 -4.85 -4.64
C SER A 78 -18.89 -3.39 -4.39
N ASN A 79 -17.67 -3.13 -3.92
CA ASN A 79 -17.16 -1.81 -3.67
C ASN A 79 -15.91 -1.52 -4.50
N HIS A 80 -15.51 -0.26 -4.56
CA HIS A 80 -14.36 0.22 -5.31
C HIS A 80 -13.60 1.23 -4.46
N SER A 81 -12.28 1.23 -4.53
CA SER A 81 -11.48 2.26 -3.89
C SER A 81 -10.31 2.71 -4.75
N LEU A 82 -9.93 3.96 -4.57
CA LEU A 82 -8.68 4.53 -5.07
C LEU A 82 -7.79 4.85 -3.89
N SER A 83 -6.51 4.55 -3.98
CA SER A 83 -5.56 4.85 -2.93
C SER A 83 -4.28 5.49 -3.46
N PHE A 84 -3.62 6.25 -2.57
CA PHE A 84 -2.32 6.83 -2.81
C PHE A 84 -1.48 6.77 -1.53
N SER A 85 -0.29 6.16 -1.62
CA SER A 85 0.55 5.89 -0.46
C SER A 85 2.03 6.04 -0.75
N PRO A 86 2.79 6.76 0.09
CA PRO A 86 4.23 6.59 0.18
C PRO A 86 4.54 5.24 0.84
N VAL A 87 5.49 4.52 0.27
CA VAL A 87 5.91 3.21 0.76
C VAL A 87 7.42 3.20 0.96
N LEU A 88 7.85 2.92 2.18
CA LEU A 88 9.25 2.64 2.50
C LEU A 88 9.55 1.18 2.23
N VAL A 89 10.72 0.93 1.67
CA VAL A 89 11.20 -0.42 1.32
C VAL A 89 12.61 -0.59 1.85
N TYR A 90 12.83 -1.60 2.68
CA TYR A 90 14.18 -2.07 2.98
C TYR A 90 14.51 -3.25 2.08
N GLU A 91 15.37 -3.02 1.09
CA GLU A 91 15.84 -4.02 0.14
C GLU A 91 17.13 -4.64 0.67
N PHE A 92 17.12 -5.94 0.95
CA PHE A 92 18.29 -6.67 1.36
C PHE A 92 19.26 -6.90 0.18
N ALA A 93 20.53 -7.00 0.47
CA ALA A 93 21.54 -7.31 -0.54
C ALA A 93 21.32 -8.71 -1.12
N GLY A 94 21.53 -8.85 -2.43
CA GLY A 94 21.39 -10.10 -3.15
C GLY A 94 21.90 -9.95 -4.58
N GLN A 95 22.35 -11.03 -5.20
CA GLN A 95 22.87 -10.99 -6.57
C GLN A 95 21.76 -11.04 -7.61
N ASN A 96 20.96 -12.09 -7.59
CA ASN A 96 19.87 -12.32 -8.57
C ASN A 96 18.48 -12.12 -7.96
N ILE A 97 18.37 -12.31 -6.67
CA ILE A 97 17.13 -12.16 -5.91
C ILE A 97 17.45 -11.30 -4.68
N LYS A 98 16.65 -10.26 -4.49
CA LYS A 98 16.78 -9.35 -3.37
C LYS A 98 15.49 -9.44 -2.54
N PRO A 99 15.53 -10.05 -1.36
CA PRO A 99 14.40 -9.97 -0.44
C PRO A 99 14.14 -8.53 -0.04
N TYR A 100 12.89 -8.19 0.25
CA TYR A 100 12.55 -6.88 0.78
C TYR A 100 11.42 -6.97 1.81
N ILE A 101 11.35 -5.97 2.65
CA ILE A 101 10.19 -5.66 3.48
C ILE A 101 9.71 -4.26 3.12
N GLU A 102 8.40 -4.03 3.20
CA GLU A 102 7.80 -2.73 2.92
C GLU A 102 6.82 -2.32 4.00
N ALA A 103 6.71 -1.02 4.22
CA ALA A 103 5.70 -0.42 5.07
C ALA A 103 5.29 0.94 4.52
N GLY A 104 4.01 1.28 4.65
CA GLY A 104 3.51 2.56 4.17
C GLY A 104 2.25 2.98 4.90
N ILE A 105 2.04 4.28 4.95
CA ILE A 105 0.80 4.90 5.44
C ILE A 105 0.35 5.89 4.38
N GLY A 106 -0.84 5.68 3.85
CA GLY A 106 -1.42 6.51 2.81
C GLY A 106 -2.89 6.81 3.05
N VAL A 107 -3.57 7.12 1.97
CA VAL A 107 -4.99 7.46 1.98
C VAL A 107 -5.74 6.67 0.91
N ALA A 108 -7.01 6.41 1.16
CA ALA A 108 -7.91 5.78 0.22
C ALA A 108 -9.28 6.48 0.22
N VAL A 109 -9.97 6.41 -0.90
CA VAL A 109 -11.36 6.83 -1.03
C VAL A 109 -12.17 5.67 -1.56
N PHE A 110 -13.18 5.27 -0.81
CA PHE A 110 -14.12 4.20 -1.15
C PHE A 110 -15.38 4.76 -1.80
N ALA A 111 -15.92 4.06 -2.79
CA ALA A 111 -17.17 4.43 -3.45
C ALA A 111 -18.37 4.27 -2.51
N ASN A 112 -18.35 3.24 -1.68
CA ASN A 112 -19.36 2.98 -0.65
C ASN A 112 -18.71 2.88 0.72
N THR A 113 -19.42 3.28 1.76
CA THR A 113 -18.93 3.27 3.15
C THR A 113 -19.12 1.93 3.87
N GLU A 114 -19.32 0.86 3.12
CA GLU A 114 -19.45 -0.51 3.62
C GLU A 114 -18.67 -1.47 2.70
N VAL A 115 -18.03 -2.46 3.30
CA VAL A 115 -17.42 -3.62 2.63
C VAL A 115 -17.92 -4.83 3.39
N GLU A 116 -18.87 -5.59 2.80
CA GLU A 116 -19.64 -6.62 3.49
C GLU A 116 -20.18 -6.08 4.82
N ASP A 117 -19.92 -6.74 5.95
CA ASP A 117 -20.39 -6.32 7.25
C ASP A 117 -19.60 -5.18 7.88
N ASN A 118 -18.44 -4.83 7.30
CA ASN A 118 -17.58 -3.77 7.81
C ASN A 118 -18.10 -2.38 7.42
N LYS A 119 -18.52 -1.60 8.39
CA LYS A 119 -19.00 -0.22 8.24
C LYS A 119 -17.84 0.75 8.43
N LEU A 120 -17.40 1.34 7.33
CA LEU A 120 -16.25 2.25 7.31
C LEU A 120 -16.54 3.65 7.86
N GLY A 121 -17.83 4.04 7.93
CA GLY A 121 -18.29 5.30 8.48
C GLY A 121 -18.00 6.54 7.64
N SER A 122 -17.00 6.49 6.76
CA SER A 122 -16.69 7.53 5.78
C SER A 122 -16.10 6.95 4.51
N ALA A 123 -16.22 7.68 3.40
CA ALA A 123 -15.55 7.32 2.15
C ALA A 123 -14.02 7.45 2.24
N PHE A 124 -13.54 8.41 3.03
CA PHE A 124 -12.11 8.61 3.29
C PHE A 124 -11.63 7.62 4.34
N GLN A 125 -10.52 6.92 4.03
CA GLN A 125 -9.82 6.00 4.91
C GLN A 125 -8.32 6.28 4.88
N PHE A 126 -7.61 6.01 5.95
CA PHE A 126 -6.17 5.79 5.92
C PHE A 126 -5.91 4.38 5.39
N GLU A 127 -4.81 4.23 4.65
CA GLU A 127 -4.32 2.94 4.15
C GLU A 127 -2.98 2.66 4.84
N ASP A 128 -2.97 1.72 5.79
CA ASP A 128 -1.76 1.25 6.44
C ASP A 128 -1.36 -0.07 5.79
N ARG A 129 -0.11 -0.20 5.34
CA ARG A 129 0.37 -1.44 4.71
C ARG A 129 1.67 -1.93 5.32
N PHE A 130 1.80 -3.25 5.34
CA PHE A 130 3.02 -3.95 5.63
C PHE A 130 3.14 -5.15 4.70
N GLY A 131 4.33 -5.38 4.15
CA GLY A 131 4.55 -6.48 3.22
C GLY A 131 5.99 -6.95 3.20
N PHE A 132 6.20 -8.06 2.52
CA PHE A 132 7.52 -8.59 2.22
C PHE A 132 7.48 -9.36 0.90
N GLY A 133 8.61 -9.44 0.23
CA GLY A 133 8.67 -10.10 -1.06
C GLY A 133 10.09 -10.29 -1.56
N LEU A 134 10.15 -10.64 -2.84
CA LEU A 134 11.37 -10.89 -3.58
C LEU A 134 11.37 -10.02 -4.83
N ARG A 135 12.44 -9.27 -5.04
CA ARG A 135 12.73 -8.55 -6.27
C ARG A 135 13.76 -9.35 -7.08
N PHE A 136 13.43 -9.64 -8.33
CA PHE A 136 14.24 -10.39 -9.27
C PHE A 136 15.07 -9.48 -10.15
N ASN A 137 16.10 -10.02 -10.81
CA ASN A 137 16.80 -9.34 -11.89
C ASN A 137 15.79 -8.94 -12.98
N GLY A 138 15.91 -7.71 -13.48
CA GLY A 138 14.95 -7.15 -14.42
C GLY A 138 13.80 -6.39 -13.75
N GLY A 139 13.80 -6.27 -12.41
CA GLY A 139 12.88 -5.42 -11.66
C GLY A 139 11.49 -6.03 -11.36
N HIS A 140 11.26 -7.27 -11.74
CA HIS A 140 10.02 -8.00 -11.37
C HIS A 140 9.98 -8.27 -9.86
N GLU A 141 8.79 -8.15 -9.25
CA GLU A 141 8.60 -8.41 -7.83
C GLU A 141 7.43 -9.35 -7.58
N VAL A 142 7.56 -10.18 -6.58
CA VAL A 142 6.46 -11.00 -6.03
C VAL A 142 6.49 -10.87 -4.51
N GLY A 143 5.36 -10.64 -3.89
CA GLY A 143 5.30 -10.50 -2.44
C GLY A 143 3.93 -10.71 -1.84
N LEU A 144 3.90 -10.75 -0.52
CA LEU A 144 2.69 -10.79 0.29
C LEU A 144 2.54 -9.46 1.01
N ARG A 145 1.31 -8.99 1.13
CA ARG A 145 0.96 -7.73 1.76
C ARG A 145 -0.28 -7.86 2.62
N ALA A 146 -0.24 -7.27 3.80
CA ALA A 146 -1.39 -6.95 4.62
C ALA A 146 -1.65 -5.45 4.51
N THR A 147 -2.90 -5.07 4.27
CA THR A 147 -3.33 -3.67 4.20
C THR A 147 -4.54 -3.49 5.12
N HIS A 148 -4.49 -2.48 5.97
CA HIS A 148 -5.58 -2.08 6.85
C HIS A 148 -6.13 -0.73 6.40
N TYR A 149 -7.45 -0.61 6.36
CA TYR A 149 -8.16 0.64 6.06
C TYR A 149 -9.01 1.04 7.25
N SER A 150 -8.86 2.27 7.70
CA SER A 150 -9.70 2.84 8.76
C SER A 150 -9.75 4.36 8.68
N ASN A 151 -10.79 4.96 9.20
CA ASN A 151 -10.90 6.42 9.24
C ASN A 151 -10.25 7.06 10.48
N ALA A 152 -9.51 6.28 11.28
CA ALA A 152 -8.86 6.72 12.52
C ALA A 152 -9.81 7.38 13.54
N GLY A 153 -11.11 7.05 13.49
CA GLY A 153 -12.13 7.62 14.37
C GLY A 153 -12.61 9.03 13.99
N ILE A 154 -12.33 9.49 12.75
CA ILE A 154 -12.88 10.75 12.20
C ILE A 154 -14.41 10.67 12.08
N ALA A 155 -14.92 9.49 11.74
CA ALA A 155 -16.35 9.20 11.66
C ALA A 155 -16.70 7.87 12.36
N THR A 156 -17.95 7.72 12.74
CA THR A 156 -18.48 6.47 13.35
C THR A 156 -19.65 5.94 12.52
N PRO A 157 -19.76 4.60 12.37
CA PRO A 157 -18.85 3.56 12.86
C PRO A 157 -17.47 3.59 12.17
N ASN A 158 -16.49 2.84 12.70
CA ASN A 158 -15.16 2.68 12.12
C ASN A 158 -14.70 1.26 12.41
N ASP A 159 -15.35 0.29 11.77
CA ASP A 159 -14.99 -1.13 11.94
C ASP A 159 -13.63 -1.44 11.30
N GLY A 160 -13.27 -0.65 10.26
CA GLY A 160 -12.10 -0.91 9.44
C GLY A 160 -12.27 -2.12 8.52
N VAL A 161 -11.31 -2.34 7.66
CA VAL A 161 -11.22 -3.57 6.85
C VAL A 161 -9.76 -3.90 6.55
N GLU A 162 -9.40 -5.18 6.69
CA GLU A 162 -8.10 -5.71 6.33
C GLU A 162 -8.17 -6.45 5.00
N SER A 163 -7.09 -6.37 4.21
CA SER A 163 -6.89 -7.18 3.01
C SER A 163 -5.52 -7.83 3.05
N TYR A 164 -5.49 -9.14 2.83
CA TYR A 164 -4.28 -9.94 2.71
C TYR A 164 -4.11 -10.38 1.27
N SER A 165 -3.01 -10.03 0.63
CA SER A 165 -2.86 -10.18 -0.81
C SER A 165 -1.50 -10.73 -1.22
N LEU A 166 -1.51 -11.46 -2.34
CA LEU A 166 -0.34 -11.73 -3.16
C LEU A 166 -0.27 -10.66 -4.24
N HIS A 167 0.87 -10.02 -4.40
CA HIS A 167 1.09 -9.04 -5.46
C HIS A 167 2.25 -9.44 -6.37
N TYR A 168 2.16 -8.98 -7.60
CA TYR A 168 3.20 -9.04 -8.62
C TYR A 168 3.37 -7.65 -9.22
N THR A 169 4.61 -7.17 -9.30
CA THR A 169 4.96 -5.92 -9.97
C THR A 169 5.79 -6.22 -11.22
N MET A 170 5.34 -5.67 -12.33
CA MET A 170 6.04 -5.71 -13.62
C MET A 170 6.72 -4.34 -13.83
N PRO A 171 8.05 -4.28 -14.05
CA PRO A 171 8.74 -3.04 -14.37
C PRO A 171 8.30 -2.49 -15.73
N LEU A 172 8.39 -1.17 -15.91
CA LEU A 172 8.10 -0.43 -17.15
C LEU A 172 9.37 0.07 -17.83
#